data_ad41d4d9767d13cb48def2947de19089
#
_entry.id   ad41d4d9767d13cb48def2947de19089
#
_cell.length_a   1.000
_cell.length_b   1.000
_cell.length_c   1.000
_cell.angle_alpha   90.00
_cell.angle_beta   90.00
_cell.angle_gamma   90.00
#
_symmetry.space_group_name_H-M   'P 1'
#
loop_
_entity.id
_entity.type
_entity.pdbx_description
1 polymer ?
#
loop_
_entity_poly.entity_id
_entity_poly.type
_entity_poly.pdbx_seq_one_letter_code
_entity_poly.pdbx_strand_id
1 'polypeptide(L)'
;VGAPRSGPEVVGKRASEIKVTAYPVIFQVRFETSQKSDTPFCLPVVFYPISKTYPRRPRPTHTNRRVDPESPESRIVVHIAMLSRASHALRRAVTLGGAVAPAAHSHTARRLLATQAAAKAVGAVRHDWTNEEVEALYNRPLLDLVYDAASVHRANHDPRQVQQCTLLSIKTGGCPETCNYCAQSSSWKDDTGLKAEKLMGADDVLAAARRAKEAGSTRFCMGTAWRGPSQVGKGQFERVLGMVSEVRDMGMEVCATLGMLNHEQARQLREAGLTAYNHNVDTSPEFYPKVTTSRNYEDRLNTIAAVREAGISVCCGGILGLGEEEKDRASMLRVLANLPEHPESVPINALVPVKGTPLEKLEPPSGLEMVRAIAVARIVMPRTVVRLSAGRINMSAADQALAFLAGANSVFTGDKLLTTPNNESNEDSKMFEELGLVGRPAFVPYMSGGASSDGSKWGEN
;
A
#
# COMPACT_ATOMS: atom_id res chain seq x y z
N VAL A 1 -24.21 60.95 -30.34
CA VAL A 1 -23.04 60.81 -31.19
C VAL A 1 -22.57 59.37 -31.10
N GLY A 2 -22.79 58.65 -32.09
CA GLY A 2 -22.47 57.37 -32.62
C GLY A 2 -21.69 56.30 -31.80
N ALA A 3 -22.35 55.17 -31.58
CA ALA A 3 -21.69 53.90 -31.27
C ALA A 3 -21.52 53.09 -32.58
N PRO A 4 -20.45 52.36 -32.79
CA PRO A 4 -20.35 51.39 -33.88
C PRO A 4 -20.76 49.98 -33.39
N ARG A 5 -21.40 49.28 -34.33
CA ARG A 5 -21.92 47.90 -34.23
C ARG A 5 -20.77 46.90 -34.15
N SER A 6 -20.87 45.96 -33.22
CA SER A 6 -20.04 44.76 -33.13
C SER A 6 -20.61 43.66 -34.02
N GLY A 7 -19.77 43.12 -34.94
CA GLY A 7 -20.05 41.93 -35.74
C GLY A 7 -19.82 40.62 -34.91
N PRO A 8 -20.27 39.45 -35.39
CA PRO A 8 -20.30 38.23 -34.61
C PRO A 8 -18.89 37.62 -34.42
N GLU A 9 -18.57 37.31 -33.19
CA GLU A 9 -17.36 36.63 -32.77
C GLU A 9 -17.39 35.15 -33.20
N VAL A 10 -16.41 34.75 -34.01
CA VAL A 10 -16.21 33.35 -34.40
C VAL A 10 -15.56 32.62 -33.24
N VAL A 11 -16.33 31.79 -32.53
CA VAL A 11 -15.81 30.91 -31.48
C VAL A 11 -14.97 29.82 -32.13
N GLY A 12 -13.65 29.96 -32.00
CA GLY A 12 -12.66 28.97 -32.43
C GLY A 12 -12.74 27.71 -31.61
N LYS A 13 -12.98 26.57 -32.22
CA LYS A 13 -12.92 25.24 -31.61
C LYS A 13 -11.46 24.96 -31.20
N ARG A 14 -11.19 24.76 -29.92
CA ARG A 14 -9.90 24.23 -29.41
C ARG A 14 -9.89 22.71 -29.59
N ALA A 15 -9.01 22.21 -30.45
CA ALA A 15 -8.68 20.81 -30.53
C ALA A 15 -7.52 20.53 -29.54
N SER A 16 -7.70 19.57 -28.62
CA SER A 16 -6.63 19.08 -27.76
C SER A 16 -5.91 17.93 -28.46
N GLU A 17 -4.61 18.09 -28.67
CA GLU A 17 -3.73 17.06 -29.24
C GLU A 17 -3.00 16.33 -28.10
N ILE A 18 -3.13 15.00 -28.06
CA ILE A 18 -2.36 14.13 -27.17
C ILE A 18 -1.30 13.42 -28.02
N LYS A 19 -0.02 13.64 -27.69
CA LYS A 19 1.11 12.92 -28.30
C LYS A 19 1.42 11.66 -27.50
N VAL A 20 1.28 10.49 -28.12
CA VAL A 20 1.70 9.23 -27.56
C VAL A 20 2.97 8.79 -28.29
N THR A 21 4.05 8.60 -27.53
CA THR A 21 5.36 8.18 -28.07
C THR A 21 5.59 6.72 -27.73
N ALA A 22 5.53 5.85 -28.74
CA ALA A 22 6.06 4.48 -28.66
C ALA A 22 7.19 4.37 -29.69
N TYR A 23 8.36 3.93 -29.22
CA TYR A 23 9.59 3.82 -30.05
C TYR A 23 9.41 2.71 -31.12
N PRO A 24 9.69 2.90 -32.41
CA PRO A 24 10.11 4.12 -33.12
C PRO A 24 9.05 4.75 -34.04
N VAL A 25 7.75 4.68 -33.71
CA VAL A 25 6.67 5.18 -34.58
C VAL A 25 5.83 6.20 -33.81
N ILE A 26 5.71 7.41 -34.36
CA ILE A 26 4.87 8.47 -33.79
C ILE A 26 3.49 8.37 -34.44
N PHE A 27 2.46 8.16 -33.64
CA PHE A 27 1.06 8.22 -34.07
C PHE A 27 0.43 9.52 -33.56
N GLN A 28 -0.31 10.20 -34.43
CA GLN A 28 -1.12 11.35 -34.05
C GLN A 28 -2.58 10.97 -34.13
N VAL A 29 -3.26 11.04 -32.96
CA VAL A 29 -4.69 10.72 -32.85
C VAL A 29 -5.45 12.03 -32.69
N ARG A 30 -6.37 12.28 -33.57
CA ARG A 30 -7.25 13.47 -33.56
C ARG A 30 -8.65 13.05 -33.16
N PHE A 31 -9.17 13.64 -32.09
CA PHE A 31 -10.55 13.43 -31.64
C PHE A 31 -11.41 14.62 -32.05
N GLU A 32 -12.48 14.35 -32.79
CA GLU A 32 -13.52 15.33 -33.01
C GLU A 32 -14.68 15.06 -32.04
N THR A 33 -14.95 15.99 -31.15
CA THR A 33 -16.11 15.91 -30.25
C THR A 33 -17.32 16.61 -30.91
N SER A 34 -18.36 15.84 -31.22
CA SER A 34 -19.67 16.38 -31.60
C SER A 34 -20.53 16.46 -30.34
N GLN A 35 -20.90 17.67 -29.96
CA GLN A 35 -21.93 17.89 -28.93
C GLN A 35 -23.31 17.69 -29.58
N LYS A 36 -23.90 16.49 -29.44
CA LYS A 36 -25.36 16.22 -29.38
C LYS A 36 -25.60 14.70 -29.47
N SER A 37 -25.84 14.09 -28.34
CA SER A 37 -26.69 12.91 -28.08
C SER A 37 -26.08 11.99 -27.00
N ASP A 38 -26.92 11.60 -26.02
CA ASP A 38 -26.59 10.81 -24.84
C ASP A 38 -26.60 9.28 -25.10
N THR A 39 -25.85 8.81 -26.10
CA THR A 39 -25.65 7.37 -26.31
C THR A 39 -24.20 7.08 -26.64
N PRO A 40 -23.58 6.06 -26.07
CA PRO A 40 -22.20 5.72 -26.38
C PRO A 40 -22.10 5.00 -27.72
N PHE A 41 -21.64 5.72 -28.75
CA PHE A 41 -21.31 5.15 -30.06
C PHE A 41 -19.79 4.82 -30.09
N CYS A 42 -19.45 3.56 -30.38
CA CYS A 42 -18.12 3.18 -30.80
C CYS A 42 -17.82 3.77 -32.19
N LEU A 43 -16.88 4.71 -32.27
CA LEU A 43 -16.41 5.26 -33.56
C LEU A 43 -15.24 4.43 -34.10
N PRO A 44 -15.19 4.17 -35.41
CA PRO A 44 -14.08 3.48 -36.05
C PRO A 44 -12.80 4.33 -36.02
N VAL A 45 -11.70 3.71 -35.62
CA VAL A 45 -10.36 4.35 -35.66
C VAL A 45 -9.82 4.26 -37.07
N VAL A 46 -9.63 5.40 -37.70
CA VAL A 46 -9.05 5.49 -39.06
C VAL A 46 -7.55 5.83 -38.95
N PHE A 47 -6.71 4.98 -39.51
CA PHE A 47 -5.25 5.16 -39.53
C PHE A 47 -4.84 5.82 -40.85
N TYR A 48 -4.11 6.93 -40.77
CA TYR A 48 -3.45 7.55 -41.95
C TYR A 48 -1.93 7.43 -41.85
N PRO A 49 -1.22 6.90 -42.85
CA PRO A 49 0.24 6.92 -42.87
C PRO A 49 0.76 8.31 -43.21
N ILE A 50 1.70 8.83 -42.42
CA ILE A 50 2.39 10.09 -42.68
C ILE A 50 3.59 9.79 -43.59
N SER A 51 3.57 10.19 -44.85
CA SER A 51 4.71 10.13 -45.72
C SER A 51 5.71 11.26 -45.40
N LYS A 52 6.90 10.94 -44.91
CA LYS A 52 8.03 11.86 -44.84
C LYS A 52 8.88 11.68 -46.10
N THR A 53 8.97 12.69 -46.90
CA THR A 53 10.00 12.81 -47.97
C THR A 53 11.32 13.11 -47.35
N TYR A 54 12.26 12.16 -47.40
CA TYR A 54 13.67 12.38 -47.09
C TYR A 54 14.46 12.56 -48.41
N PRO A 55 15.48 13.40 -48.47
CA PRO A 55 16.33 13.56 -49.64
C PRO A 55 17.12 12.26 -49.94
N ARG A 56 17.16 11.88 -51.23
CA ARG A 56 17.81 10.67 -51.71
C ARG A 56 19.31 10.72 -51.46
N ARG A 57 19.87 9.71 -50.75
CA ARG A 57 21.30 9.37 -50.81
C ARG A 57 21.55 8.41 -51.97
N PRO A 58 22.74 8.44 -52.58
CA PRO A 58 23.08 7.63 -53.76
C PRO A 58 23.16 6.14 -53.43
N ARG A 59 22.76 5.30 -54.38
CA ARG A 59 22.76 3.83 -54.30
C ARG A 59 24.20 3.30 -54.18
N PRO A 60 24.49 2.35 -53.28
CA PRO A 60 25.64 1.49 -53.36
C PRO A 60 25.36 0.32 -54.31
N THR A 61 26.39 -0.03 -55.08
CA THR A 61 26.44 -1.12 -56.07
C THR A 61 26.30 -2.49 -55.40
N HIS A 62 25.59 -3.40 -56.07
CA HIS A 62 25.42 -4.80 -55.70
C HIS A 62 26.73 -5.52 -55.43
N THR A 63 26.93 -6.03 -54.22
CA THR A 63 27.77 -7.18 -53.94
C THR A 63 26.93 -8.24 -53.20
N ASN A 64 26.85 -9.41 -53.80
CA ASN A 64 26.22 -10.62 -53.22
C ASN A 64 26.95 -10.96 -51.89
N ARG A 65 26.34 -10.66 -50.74
CA ARG A 65 26.70 -11.27 -49.46
C ARG A 65 25.68 -12.34 -49.12
N ARG A 66 26.12 -13.55 -48.94
CA ARG A 66 25.35 -14.64 -48.36
C ARG A 66 24.90 -14.21 -46.98
N VAL A 67 23.63 -14.39 -46.71
CA VAL A 67 23.00 -14.10 -45.38
C VAL A 67 23.41 -15.21 -44.42
N ASP A 68 24.04 -14.86 -43.32
CA ASP A 68 24.41 -15.75 -42.23
C ASP A 68 23.16 -16.25 -41.50
N PRO A 69 22.95 -17.58 -41.35
CA PRO A 69 21.74 -18.15 -40.77
C PRO A 69 21.60 -17.93 -39.26
N GLU A 70 22.56 -17.29 -38.58
CA GLU A 70 22.56 -17.11 -37.12
C GLU A 70 22.26 -15.67 -36.65
N SER A 71 21.81 -14.77 -37.54
CA SER A 71 21.45 -13.42 -37.10
C SER A 71 20.14 -13.38 -36.26
N PRO A 72 20.01 -12.47 -35.28
CA PRO A 72 18.80 -12.34 -34.46
C PRO A 72 17.52 -12.09 -35.27
N GLU A 73 17.62 -11.45 -36.44
CA GLU A 73 16.49 -11.16 -37.32
C GLU A 73 15.95 -12.40 -38.01
N SER A 74 16.80 -13.39 -38.37
CA SER A 74 16.37 -14.66 -38.95
C SER A 74 15.61 -15.55 -37.95
N ARG A 75 15.91 -15.45 -36.64
CA ARG A 75 15.19 -16.18 -35.60
C ARG A 75 13.74 -15.71 -35.40
N ILE A 76 13.48 -14.41 -35.57
CA ILE A 76 12.13 -13.83 -35.44
C ILE A 76 11.22 -14.27 -36.61
N VAL A 77 11.76 -14.27 -37.84
CA VAL A 77 10.99 -14.69 -39.02
C VAL A 77 10.65 -16.19 -38.98
N VAL A 78 11.58 -17.02 -38.50
CA VAL A 78 11.34 -18.47 -38.34
C VAL A 78 10.29 -18.74 -37.24
N HIS A 79 10.28 -17.99 -36.15
CA HIS A 79 9.29 -18.16 -35.09
C HIS A 79 7.88 -17.78 -35.52
N ILE A 80 7.70 -16.71 -36.29
CA ILE A 80 6.39 -16.28 -36.83
C ILE A 80 5.88 -17.31 -37.85
N ALA A 81 6.77 -17.86 -38.71
CA ALA A 81 6.41 -18.88 -39.66
C ALA A 81 6.01 -20.22 -39.01
N MET A 82 6.64 -20.59 -37.86
CA MET A 82 6.27 -21.78 -37.09
C MET A 82 4.92 -21.63 -36.40
N LEU A 83 4.60 -20.47 -35.85
CA LEU A 83 3.31 -20.19 -35.21
C LEU A 83 2.16 -20.17 -36.23
N SER A 84 2.39 -19.67 -37.45
CA SER A 84 1.42 -19.71 -38.54
C SER A 84 1.15 -21.14 -39.04
N ARG A 85 2.16 -22.02 -39.10
CA ARG A 85 1.99 -23.43 -39.50
C ARG A 85 1.30 -24.25 -38.40
N ALA A 86 1.54 -23.98 -37.14
CA ALA A 86 0.87 -24.64 -36.02
C ALA A 86 -0.65 -24.31 -35.97
N SER A 87 -1.07 -23.10 -36.28
CA SER A 87 -2.49 -22.75 -36.35
C SER A 87 -3.23 -23.40 -37.52
N HIS A 88 -2.57 -23.66 -38.65
CA HIS A 88 -3.16 -24.40 -39.78
C HIS A 88 -3.26 -25.91 -39.54
N ALA A 89 -2.30 -26.48 -38.83
CA ALA A 89 -2.35 -27.90 -38.43
C ALA A 89 -3.47 -28.16 -37.41
N LEU A 90 -3.69 -27.23 -36.47
CA LEU A 90 -4.77 -27.34 -35.49
C LEU A 90 -6.18 -27.29 -36.14
N ARG A 91 -6.36 -26.46 -37.18
CA ARG A 91 -7.64 -26.37 -37.91
C ARG A 91 -7.96 -27.63 -38.74
N ARG A 92 -6.94 -28.33 -39.22
CA ARG A 92 -7.13 -29.61 -39.96
C ARG A 92 -7.39 -30.82 -39.07
N ALA A 93 -6.89 -30.78 -37.81
CA ALA A 93 -7.12 -31.89 -36.86
C ALA A 93 -8.56 -31.90 -36.27
N VAL A 94 -9.25 -30.78 -36.29
CA VAL A 94 -10.64 -30.69 -35.83
C VAL A 94 -11.66 -31.20 -36.83
N THR A 95 -11.27 -31.32 -38.12
CA THR A 95 -12.16 -31.80 -39.19
C THR A 95 -12.07 -33.32 -39.51
N LEU A 96 -11.11 -34.01 -38.90
CA LEU A 96 -10.98 -35.49 -39.03
C LEU A 96 -11.32 -36.09 -37.67
N GLY A 97 -12.58 -36.52 -37.49
CA GLY A 97 -13.14 -37.07 -36.26
C GLY A 97 -12.44 -38.37 -35.76
N GLY A 98 -11.23 -38.19 -35.26
CA GLY A 98 -10.47 -39.25 -34.57
C GLY A 98 -10.47 -38.98 -33.07
N ALA A 99 -11.03 -39.89 -32.29
CA ALA A 99 -11.02 -39.82 -30.82
C ALA A 99 -9.58 -39.91 -30.31
N VAL A 100 -9.02 -38.75 -29.90
CA VAL A 100 -7.75 -38.66 -29.17
C VAL A 100 -8.04 -38.71 -27.70
N ALA A 101 -7.46 -39.65 -26.98
CA ALA A 101 -7.63 -39.85 -25.55
C ALA A 101 -7.28 -38.58 -24.73
N PRO A 102 -8.11 -38.16 -23.75
CA PRO A 102 -7.95 -36.90 -23.05
C PRO A 102 -7.15 -37.03 -21.74
N ALA A 103 -5.85 -37.26 -21.78
CA ALA A 103 -5.12 -37.42 -20.54
C ALA A 103 -3.92 -36.46 -20.32
N ALA A 104 -3.31 -35.90 -21.36
CA ALA A 104 -2.10 -35.09 -21.18
C ALA A 104 -2.29 -33.57 -21.34
N HIS A 105 -3.37 -33.11 -21.97
CA HIS A 105 -3.63 -31.68 -22.20
C HIS A 105 -4.44 -31.01 -21.08
N SER A 106 -5.01 -31.78 -20.15
CA SER A 106 -5.88 -31.26 -19.11
C SER A 106 -5.14 -30.49 -17.99
N HIS A 107 -3.91 -30.94 -17.66
CA HIS A 107 -3.15 -30.30 -16.57
C HIS A 107 -2.57 -28.95 -16.96
N THR A 108 -2.05 -28.80 -18.17
CA THR A 108 -1.49 -27.52 -18.63
C THR A 108 -2.60 -26.50 -18.93
N ALA A 109 -3.70 -26.92 -19.54
CA ALA A 109 -4.87 -26.06 -19.79
C ALA A 109 -5.58 -25.69 -18.48
N ARG A 110 -5.73 -26.63 -17.53
CA ARG A 110 -6.22 -26.31 -16.17
C ARG A 110 -5.30 -25.38 -15.40
N ARG A 111 -3.98 -25.54 -15.52
CA ARG A 111 -2.99 -24.65 -14.90
C ARG A 111 -3.02 -23.25 -15.53
N LEU A 112 -3.17 -23.14 -16.86
CA LEU A 112 -3.34 -21.86 -17.56
C LEU A 112 -4.68 -21.19 -17.24
N LEU A 113 -5.76 -21.93 -17.15
CA LEU A 113 -7.08 -21.41 -16.75
C LEU A 113 -7.11 -21.04 -15.27
N ALA A 114 -6.44 -21.79 -14.39
CA ALA A 114 -6.28 -21.44 -12.99
C ALA A 114 -5.39 -20.21 -12.80
N THR A 115 -4.32 -20.05 -13.59
CA THR A 115 -3.51 -18.82 -13.60
C THR A 115 -4.26 -17.62 -14.17
N GLN A 116 -5.09 -17.80 -15.18
CA GLN A 116 -5.94 -16.72 -15.72
C GLN A 116 -7.12 -16.37 -14.81
N ALA A 117 -7.72 -17.35 -14.14
CA ALA A 117 -8.75 -17.11 -13.13
C ALA A 117 -8.17 -16.44 -11.87
N ALA A 118 -6.96 -16.83 -11.45
CA ALA A 118 -6.22 -16.18 -10.38
C ALA A 118 -5.81 -14.75 -10.77
N ALA A 119 -5.37 -14.50 -12.01
CA ALA A 119 -5.07 -13.16 -12.51
C ALA A 119 -6.33 -12.26 -12.57
N LYS A 120 -7.50 -12.84 -12.85
CA LYS A 120 -8.78 -12.10 -12.83
C LYS A 120 -9.28 -11.79 -11.43
N ALA A 121 -8.82 -12.53 -10.41
CA ALA A 121 -9.14 -12.34 -8.99
C ALA A 121 -8.11 -11.45 -8.25
N VAL A 122 -7.00 -11.10 -8.89
CA VAL A 122 -5.99 -10.20 -8.33
C VAL A 122 -6.61 -8.81 -8.14
N GLY A 123 -6.73 -8.40 -6.87
CA GLY A 123 -7.33 -7.11 -6.49
C GLY A 123 -8.82 -7.15 -6.12
N ALA A 124 -9.48 -8.32 -6.12
CA ALA A 124 -10.79 -8.48 -5.53
C ALA A 124 -10.71 -8.45 -3.99
N VAL A 125 -11.66 -7.76 -3.34
CA VAL A 125 -11.79 -7.80 -1.87
C VAL A 125 -12.32 -9.17 -1.48
N ARG A 126 -11.57 -9.89 -0.66
CA ARG A 126 -11.88 -11.23 -0.14
C ARG A 126 -11.61 -11.28 1.37
N HIS A 127 -12.32 -12.14 2.07
CA HIS A 127 -12.18 -12.41 3.51
C HIS A 127 -12.09 -13.92 3.81
N ASP A 128 -11.73 -14.71 2.82
CA ASP A 128 -11.70 -16.19 2.85
C ASP A 128 -10.36 -16.78 2.37
N TRP A 129 -9.27 -16.04 2.55
CA TRP A 129 -7.94 -16.51 2.20
C TRP A 129 -7.51 -17.71 3.05
N THR A 130 -7.00 -18.78 2.40
CA THR A 130 -6.38 -19.89 3.11
C THR A 130 -4.90 -19.63 3.41
N ASN A 131 -4.29 -20.40 4.32
CA ASN A 131 -2.86 -20.34 4.57
C ASN A 131 -2.05 -20.63 3.30
N GLU A 132 -2.45 -21.69 2.60
CA GLU A 132 -1.77 -22.17 1.39
C GLU A 132 -1.80 -21.12 0.27
N GLU A 133 -2.91 -20.38 0.11
CA GLU A 133 -3.01 -19.31 -0.87
C GLU A 133 -2.05 -18.16 -0.55
N VAL A 134 -1.99 -17.71 0.71
CA VAL A 134 -1.13 -16.59 1.10
C VAL A 134 0.34 -17.01 1.14
N GLU A 135 0.67 -18.23 1.59
CA GLU A 135 2.02 -18.78 1.50
C GLU A 135 2.47 -18.93 0.05
N ALA A 136 1.60 -19.38 -0.84
CA ALA A 136 1.90 -19.48 -2.27
C ALA A 136 2.18 -18.10 -2.90
N LEU A 137 1.45 -17.05 -2.48
CA LEU A 137 1.75 -15.66 -2.87
C LEU A 137 3.09 -15.21 -2.30
N TYR A 138 3.36 -15.48 -1.03
CA TYR A 138 4.58 -15.08 -0.33
C TYR A 138 5.83 -15.69 -0.98
N ASN A 139 5.75 -16.94 -1.46
CA ASN A 139 6.82 -17.70 -2.08
C ASN A 139 6.99 -17.43 -3.60
N ARG A 140 6.25 -16.51 -4.20
CA ARG A 140 6.39 -16.17 -5.62
C ARG A 140 7.72 -15.45 -5.90
N PRO A 141 8.23 -15.55 -7.16
CA PRO A 141 9.32 -14.68 -7.60
C PRO A 141 9.01 -13.22 -7.31
N LEU A 142 9.95 -12.51 -6.66
CA LEU A 142 9.67 -11.18 -6.09
C LEU A 142 9.22 -10.17 -7.15
N LEU A 143 9.83 -10.17 -8.34
CA LEU A 143 9.47 -9.19 -9.38
C LEU A 143 8.07 -9.44 -9.95
N ASP A 144 7.64 -10.70 -10.08
CA ASP A 144 6.28 -11.05 -10.50
C ASP A 144 5.26 -10.62 -9.44
N LEU A 145 5.60 -10.85 -8.18
CA LEU A 145 4.78 -10.42 -7.03
C LEU A 145 4.63 -8.89 -6.97
N VAL A 146 5.72 -8.15 -7.14
CA VAL A 146 5.72 -6.68 -7.17
C VAL A 146 4.92 -6.14 -8.35
N TYR A 147 5.02 -6.76 -9.53
CA TYR A 147 4.24 -6.36 -10.70
C TYR A 147 2.72 -6.49 -10.46
N ASP A 148 2.29 -7.61 -9.90
CA ASP A 148 0.88 -7.83 -9.57
C ASP A 148 0.40 -6.87 -8.47
N ALA A 149 1.20 -6.67 -7.42
CA ALA A 149 0.90 -5.74 -6.34
C ALA A 149 0.80 -4.29 -6.84
N ALA A 150 1.71 -3.86 -7.73
CA ALA A 150 1.65 -2.55 -8.38
C ALA A 150 0.38 -2.37 -9.22
N SER A 151 -0.06 -3.43 -9.91
CA SER A 151 -1.30 -3.43 -10.68
C SER A 151 -2.53 -3.26 -9.78
N VAL A 152 -2.59 -4.00 -8.67
CA VAL A 152 -3.63 -3.86 -7.64
C VAL A 152 -3.62 -2.47 -7.02
N HIS A 153 -2.43 -1.94 -6.70
CA HIS A 153 -2.29 -0.61 -6.12
C HIS A 153 -2.88 0.46 -7.05
N ARG A 154 -2.48 0.48 -8.32
CA ARG A 154 -2.96 1.44 -9.33
C ARG A 154 -4.45 1.32 -9.63
N ALA A 155 -5.03 0.14 -9.46
CA ALA A 155 -6.47 -0.06 -9.64
C ALA A 155 -7.31 0.47 -8.47
N ASN A 156 -6.73 0.63 -7.27
CA ASN A 156 -7.45 0.99 -6.05
C ASN A 156 -7.00 2.32 -5.42
N HIS A 157 -5.86 2.88 -5.82
CA HIS A 157 -5.27 4.10 -5.24
C HIS A 157 -4.61 4.96 -6.32
N ASP A 158 -4.48 6.26 -6.07
CA ASP A 158 -3.51 7.08 -6.81
C ASP A 158 -2.09 6.66 -6.34
N PRO A 159 -1.27 6.08 -7.23
CA PRO A 159 0.03 5.52 -6.84
C PRO A 159 1.06 6.59 -6.48
N ARG A 160 0.76 7.87 -6.68
CA ARG A 160 1.62 8.98 -6.30
C ARG A 160 1.29 9.52 -4.92
N GLN A 161 0.09 9.25 -4.39
CA GLN A 161 -0.33 9.78 -3.09
C GLN A 161 0.19 8.91 -1.95
N VAL A 162 0.95 9.52 -1.04
CA VAL A 162 1.49 8.88 0.17
C VAL A 162 1.00 9.62 1.40
N GLN A 163 0.34 8.91 2.31
CA GLN A 163 -0.08 9.47 3.59
C GLN A 163 1.14 9.66 4.49
N GLN A 164 1.37 10.89 4.92
CA GLN A 164 2.44 11.25 5.86
C GLN A 164 1.88 11.31 7.27
N CYS A 165 2.49 10.57 8.19
CA CYS A 165 2.08 10.47 9.58
C CYS A 165 3.25 10.82 10.50
N THR A 166 3.03 11.63 11.52
CA THR A 166 4.01 11.83 12.60
C THR A 166 3.57 11.07 13.84
N LEU A 167 4.50 10.34 14.48
CA LEU A 167 4.25 9.57 15.70
C LEU A 167 4.96 10.21 16.89
N LEU A 168 4.19 10.53 17.93
CA LEU A 168 4.71 11.05 19.19
C LEU A 168 4.44 10.06 20.33
N SER A 169 5.48 9.73 21.12
CA SER A 169 5.32 9.08 22.41
C SER A 169 4.89 10.11 23.46
N ILE A 170 3.62 10.14 23.78
CA ILE A 170 3.08 11.07 24.79
C ILE A 170 3.22 10.54 26.21
N LYS A 171 3.57 9.27 26.37
CA LYS A 171 3.95 8.62 27.63
C LYS A 171 4.93 7.48 27.35
N THR A 172 6.18 7.65 27.70
CA THR A 172 7.29 6.73 27.42
C THR A 172 7.62 5.87 28.62
N GLY A 173 7.92 4.58 28.39
CA GLY A 173 8.47 3.64 29.37
C GLY A 173 7.52 3.21 30.48
N GLY A 174 7.90 2.16 31.22
CA GLY A 174 7.13 1.61 32.34
C GLY A 174 5.84 0.90 31.93
N CYS A 175 5.76 0.36 30.70
CA CYS A 175 4.64 -0.48 30.26
C CYS A 175 4.68 -1.82 30.98
N PRO A 176 3.57 -2.30 31.55
CA PRO A 176 3.53 -3.58 32.27
C PRO A 176 3.52 -4.82 31.35
N GLU A 177 3.47 -4.62 30.02
CA GLU A 177 3.51 -5.71 29.04
C GLU A 177 4.92 -6.29 28.87
N THR A 178 5.00 -7.58 28.52
CA THR A 178 6.27 -8.33 28.36
C THR A 178 6.69 -8.51 26.91
N CYS A 179 6.31 -7.60 26.02
CA CYS A 179 6.70 -7.69 24.60
C CYS A 179 8.23 -7.67 24.47
N ASN A 180 8.81 -8.77 23.97
CA ASN A 180 10.25 -9.02 23.98
C ASN A 180 11.08 -8.10 23.06
N TYR A 181 10.44 -7.43 22.12
CA TYR A 181 11.06 -6.44 21.22
C TYR A 181 11.01 -5.00 21.75
N CYS A 182 10.19 -4.74 22.79
CA CYS A 182 9.80 -3.38 23.16
C CYS A 182 10.60 -2.84 24.33
N ALA A 183 11.43 -1.82 24.08
CA ALA A 183 12.21 -1.14 25.12
C ALA A 183 11.36 -0.46 26.20
N GLN A 184 10.07 -0.18 25.94
CA GLN A 184 9.18 0.47 26.89
C GLN A 184 8.64 -0.45 27.98
N SER A 185 8.85 -1.78 27.85
CA SER A 185 8.46 -2.76 28.85
C SER A 185 9.18 -2.51 30.19
N SER A 186 8.43 -2.56 31.28
CA SER A 186 9.02 -2.50 32.63
C SER A 186 9.86 -3.75 32.98
N SER A 187 9.67 -4.85 32.24
CA SER A 187 10.44 -6.08 32.40
C SER A 187 11.91 -5.94 31.99
N TRP A 188 12.20 -4.99 31.07
CA TRP A 188 13.55 -4.77 30.53
C TRP A 188 14.11 -3.38 30.91
N LYS A 189 13.51 -2.71 31.90
CA LYS A 189 13.86 -1.32 32.24
C LYS A 189 15.31 -1.17 32.72
N ASP A 190 15.82 -2.15 33.48
CA ASP A 190 17.16 -2.11 34.06
C ASP A 190 18.22 -2.36 32.98
N ASP A 191 17.93 -3.24 32.00
CA ASP A 191 18.83 -3.60 30.90
C ASP A 191 18.83 -2.52 29.79
N THR A 192 17.67 -1.95 29.48
CA THR A 192 17.53 -0.88 28.47
C THR A 192 17.91 0.49 29.01
N GLY A 193 17.87 0.69 30.32
CA GLY A 193 18.07 1.99 30.98
C GLY A 193 16.94 3.01 30.69
N LEU A 194 15.84 2.59 30.03
CA LEU A 194 14.74 3.49 29.66
C LEU A 194 13.91 3.84 30.90
N LYS A 195 13.94 5.11 31.30
CA LYS A 195 13.17 5.60 32.44
C LYS A 195 11.72 5.86 32.04
N ALA A 196 10.80 5.51 32.96
CA ALA A 196 9.38 5.82 32.79
C ALA A 196 9.15 7.31 32.98
N GLU A 197 8.50 7.92 32.01
CA GLU A 197 8.09 9.34 32.01
C GLU A 197 6.62 9.50 32.43
N LYS A 198 6.23 10.67 32.88
CA LYS A 198 4.82 11.03 33.07
C LYS A 198 4.14 11.28 31.74
N LEU A 199 2.80 11.22 31.75
CA LEU A 199 2.01 11.68 30.59
C LEU A 199 2.37 13.14 30.29
N MET A 200 2.71 13.41 29.02
CA MET A 200 3.09 14.74 28.50
C MET A 200 1.98 15.78 28.73
N GLY A 201 2.35 17.03 28.83
CA GLY A 201 1.41 18.14 28.89
C GLY A 201 0.64 18.30 27.57
N ALA A 202 -0.59 18.76 27.63
CA ALA A 202 -1.38 18.99 26.41
C ALA A 202 -0.68 20.03 25.50
N ASP A 203 -0.19 21.13 26.07
CA ASP A 203 0.51 22.19 25.30
C ASP A 203 1.71 21.67 24.52
N ASP A 204 2.50 20.75 25.10
CA ASP A 204 3.66 20.14 24.44
C ASP A 204 3.22 19.24 23.28
N VAL A 205 2.14 18.46 23.47
CA VAL A 205 1.57 17.59 22.43
C VAL A 205 1.05 18.45 21.28
N LEU A 206 0.33 19.51 21.57
CA LEU A 206 -0.23 20.42 20.56
C LEU A 206 0.86 21.19 19.81
N ALA A 207 1.93 21.59 20.51
CA ALA A 207 3.09 22.19 19.86
C ALA A 207 3.78 21.21 18.90
N ALA A 208 3.89 19.93 19.28
CA ALA A 208 4.41 18.88 18.40
C ALA A 208 3.49 18.61 17.20
N ALA A 209 2.17 18.60 17.40
CA ALA A 209 1.21 18.43 16.33
C ALA A 209 1.26 19.58 15.31
N ARG A 210 1.40 20.84 15.77
CA ARG A 210 1.59 22.00 14.88
C ARG A 210 2.85 21.85 14.01
N ARG A 211 3.99 21.51 14.61
CA ARG A 211 5.23 21.27 13.86
C ARG A 211 5.08 20.14 12.85
N ALA A 212 4.40 19.05 13.22
CA ALA A 212 4.13 17.94 12.33
C ALA A 212 3.28 18.36 11.12
N LYS A 213 2.24 19.17 11.35
CA LYS A 213 1.38 19.73 10.29
C LYS A 213 2.16 20.64 9.35
N GLU A 214 2.98 21.55 9.90
CA GLU A 214 3.86 22.44 9.12
C GLU A 214 4.86 21.66 8.27
N ALA A 215 5.34 20.51 8.75
CA ALA A 215 6.21 19.60 8.02
C ALA A 215 5.46 18.70 7.00
N GLY A 216 4.15 18.91 6.78
CA GLY A 216 3.36 18.21 5.77
C GLY A 216 2.65 16.93 6.25
N SER A 217 2.73 16.57 7.53
CA SER A 217 1.97 15.42 8.06
C SER A 217 0.48 15.74 8.09
N THR A 218 -0.31 14.80 7.55
CA THR A 218 -1.77 14.89 7.52
C THR A 218 -2.43 14.06 8.63
N ARG A 219 -1.67 13.16 9.27
CA ARG A 219 -2.09 12.37 10.43
C ARG A 219 -1.09 12.50 11.56
N PHE A 220 -1.60 12.75 12.77
CA PHE A 220 -0.81 12.77 13.99
C PHE A 220 -1.15 11.56 14.87
N CYS A 221 -0.14 10.76 15.20
CA CYS A 221 -0.27 9.53 15.96
C CYS A 221 0.27 9.73 17.36
N MET A 222 -0.51 9.41 18.40
CA MET A 222 -0.13 9.52 19.80
C MET A 222 0.00 8.12 20.42
N GLY A 223 1.20 7.77 20.91
CA GLY A 223 1.48 6.50 21.55
C GLY A 223 1.70 6.62 23.06
N THR A 224 1.20 5.66 23.84
CA THR A 224 1.48 5.55 25.28
C THR A 224 2.02 4.17 25.62
N ALA A 225 2.93 4.11 26.59
CA ALA A 225 3.41 2.87 27.19
C ALA A 225 2.41 2.38 28.26
N TRP A 226 1.18 2.06 27.85
CA TRP A 226 0.12 1.52 28.70
C TRP A 226 -0.29 0.10 28.26
N ARG A 227 -0.73 -0.72 29.19
CA ARG A 227 -1.49 -1.93 28.88
C ARG A 227 -2.87 -1.60 28.32
N GLY A 228 -3.49 -0.55 28.87
CA GLY A 228 -4.79 -0.01 28.47
C GLY A 228 -5.25 1.11 29.41
N PRO A 229 -6.22 1.95 29.00
CA PRO A 229 -6.74 3.02 29.83
C PRO A 229 -7.40 2.55 31.12
N SER A 230 -7.89 1.30 31.18
CA SER A 230 -8.46 0.71 32.39
C SER A 230 -7.48 0.57 33.55
N GLN A 231 -6.17 0.63 33.28
CA GLN A 231 -5.09 0.43 34.29
C GLN A 231 -4.39 1.73 34.67
N VAL A 232 -4.85 2.87 34.14
CA VAL A 232 -4.31 4.19 34.49
C VAL A 232 -5.38 5.03 35.20
N GLY A 233 -4.94 6.04 35.94
CA GLY A 233 -5.90 6.94 36.60
C GLY A 233 -6.84 7.60 35.60
N LYS A 234 -8.14 7.65 35.94
CA LYS A 234 -9.22 8.19 35.08
C LYS A 234 -8.88 9.53 34.44
N GLY A 235 -8.31 10.47 35.21
CA GLY A 235 -7.91 11.78 34.71
C GLY A 235 -6.79 11.74 33.65
N GLN A 236 -5.98 10.66 33.53
CA GLN A 236 -4.99 10.56 32.45
C GLN A 236 -5.65 10.24 31.11
N PHE A 237 -6.65 9.36 31.11
CA PHE A 237 -7.39 9.05 29.90
C PHE A 237 -8.23 10.24 29.43
N GLU A 238 -8.89 10.95 30.34
CA GLU A 238 -9.63 12.19 30.04
C GLU A 238 -8.72 13.25 29.39
N ARG A 239 -7.48 13.42 29.88
CA ARG A 239 -6.49 14.31 29.25
C ARG A 239 -6.15 13.89 27.82
N VAL A 240 -6.03 12.59 27.56
CA VAL A 240 -5.78 12.10 26.19
C VAL A 240 -6.99 12.36 25.29
N LEU A 241 -8.23 12.22 25.79
CA LEU A 241 -9.42 12.59 25.02
C LEU A 241 -9.41 14.08 24.63
N GLY A 242 -9.01 14.96 25.54
CA GLY A 242 -8.83 16.39 25.23
C GLY A 242 -7.78 16.61 24.15
N MET A 243 -6.60 15.98 24.26
CA MET A 243 -5.55 16.07 23.24
C MET A 243 -6.04 15.59 21.86
N VAL A 244 -6.84 14.52 21.81
CA VAL A 244 -7.44 14.01 20.55
C VAL A 244 -8.31 15.07 19.91
N SER A 245 -9.21 15.68 20.69
CA SER A 245 -10.11 16.73 20.19
C SER A 245 -9.34 17.93 19.66
N GLU A 246 -8.39 18.44 20.43
CA GLU A 246 -7.63 19.64 20.05
C GLU A 246 -6.74 19.42 18.81
N VAL A 247 -6.12 18.24 18.66
CA VAL A 247 -5.34 17.92 17.44
C VAL A 247 -6.26 17.76 16.22
N ARG A 248 -7.46 17.15 16.39
CA ARG A 248 -8.47 17.09 15.33
C ARG A 248 -8.90 18.49 14.88
N ASP A 249 -9.12 19.40 15.82
CA ASP A 249 -9.55 20.78 15.54
C ASP A 249 -8.47 21.59 14.78
N MET A 250 -7.22 21.13 14.81
CA MET A 250 -6.17 21.65 13.93
C MET A 250 -6.34 21.19 12.46
N GLY A 251 -7.33 20.35 12.13
CA GLY A 251 -7.55 19.79 10.78
C GLY A 251 -6.61 18.65 10.44
N MET A 252 -6.12 17.88 11.42
CA MET A 252 -5.34 16.67 11.24
C MET A 252 -6.18 15.43 11.55
N GLU A 253 -5.95 14.33 10.83
CA GLU A 253 -6.40 13.03 11.29
C GLU A 253 -5.66 12.63 12.56
N VAL A 254 -6.35 12.07 13.53
CA VAL A 254 -5.74 11.64 14.79
C VAL A 254 -5.75 10.12 14.91
N CYS A 255 -4.58 9.55 15.20
CA CYS A 255 -4.43 8.13 15.52
C CYS A 255 -3.91 7.98 16.95
N ALA A 256 -4.38 6.97 17.67
CA ALA A 256 -3.91 6.68 19.02
C ALA A 256 -3.50 5.21 19.18
N THR A 257 -2.50 4.97 20.05
CA THR A 257 -2.03 3.68 20.49
C THR A 257 -1.97 3.70 22.02
N LEU A 258 -3.05 3.27 22.69
CA LEU A 258 -3.21 3.37 24.15
C LEU A 258 -3.26 2.01 24.85
N GLY A 259 -2.90 0.94 24.14
CA GLY A 259 -3.04 -0.45 24.61
C GLY A 259 -4.43 -1.03 24.33
N MET A 260 -4.89 -1.94 25.19
CA MET A 260 -6.20 -2.59 25.03
C MET A 260 -7.35 -1.65 25.38
N LEU A 261 -8.42 -1.68 24.59
CA LEU A 261 -9.65 -0.91 24.82
C LEU A 261 -10.82 -1.83 25.06
N ASN A 262 -11.73 -1.41 25.92
CA ASN A 262 -13.09 -1.90 25.94
C ASN A 262 -14.01 -1.02 25.06
N HIS A 263 -15.26 -1.46 24.83
CA HIS A 263 -16.24 -0.76 23.99
C HIS A 263 -16.52 0.67 24.44
N GLU A 264 -16.63 0.90 25.76
CA GLU A 264 -16.88 2.24 26.30
C GLU A 264 -15.71 3.20 26.04
N GLN A 265 -14.47 2.74 26.21
CA GLN A 265 -13.28 3.55 25.94
C GLN A 265 -13.15 3.85 24.44
N ALA A 266 -13.48 2.88 23.59
CA ALA A 266 -13.50 3.09 22.15
C ALA A 266 -14.57 4.13 21.76
N ARG A 267 -15.77 4.07 22.36
CA ARG A 267 -16.83 5.05 22.15
C ARG A 267 -16.40 6.46 22.57
N GLN A 268 -15.79 6.62 23.75
CA GLN A 268 -15.29 7.90 24.23
C GLN A 268 -14.20 8.49 23.30
N LEU A 269 -13.30 7.66 22.79
CA LEU A 269 -12.32 8.11 21.80
C LEU A 269 -12.98 8.55 20.49
N ARG A 270 -14.01 7.84 20.04
CA ARG A 270 -14.81 8.24 18.86
C ARG A 270 -15.49 9.60 19.08
N GLU A 271 -16.10 9.81 20.22
CA GLU A 271 -16.76 11.07 20.61
C GLU A 271 -15.75 12.22 20.69
N ALA A 272 -14.53 11.97 21.17
CA ALA A 272 -13.43 12.94 21.14
C ALA A 272 -12.92 13.23 19.71
N GLY A 273 -13.39 12.49 18.68
CA GLY A 273 -13.04 12.72 17.30
C GLY A 273 -11.84 11.91 16.80
N LEU A 274 -11.48 10.80 17.49
CA LEU A 274 -10.40 9.92 17.04
C LEU A 274 -10.73 9.33 15.66
N THR A 275 -9.82 9.50 14.71
CA THR A 275 -9.97 9.03 13.33
C THR A 275 -9.57 7.56 13.19
N ALA A 276 -8.47 7.15 13.82
CA ALA A 276 -7.93 5.80 13.73
C ALA A 276 -7.38 5.33 15.08
N TYR A 277 -7.40 4.03 15.31
CA TYR A 277 -6.76 3.41 16.46
C TYR A 277 -5.75 2.37 16.01
N ASN A 278 -4.51 2.48 16.47
CA ASN A 278 -3.46 1.51 16.18
C ASN A 278 -3.42 0.42 17.26
N HIS A 279 -3.61 -0.81 16.83
CA HIS A 279 -3.49 -1.99 17.68
C HIS A 279 -3.00 -3.18 16.86
N ASN A 280 -1.69 -3.32 16.76
CA ASN A 280 -1.07 -4.35 15.92
C ASN A 280 -1.30 -5.75 16.48
N VAL A 281 -1.46 -6.74 15.61
CA VAL A 281 -1.40 -8.16 15.98
C VAL A 281 0.04 -8.63 16.19
N ASP A 282 1.00 -7.83 15.78
CA ASP A 282 2.46 -8.01 15.86
C ASP A 282 3.01 -9.14 14.98
N THR A 283 2.42 -10.34 15.00
CA THR A 283 2.86 -11.53 14.24
C THR A 283 1.67 -12.50 14.03
N SER A 284 1.93 -13.75 13.64
CA SER A 284 0.92 -14.81 13.53
C SER A 284 0.36 -15.24 14.89
N PRO A 285 -0.86 -15.81 14.95
CA PRO A 285 -1.38 -16.44 16.18
C PRO A 285 -0.45 -17.51 16.74
N GLU A 286 0.18 -18.29 15.85
CA GLU A 286 1.04 -19.41 16.18
C GLU A 286 2.37 -18.95 16.81
N PHE A 287 2.92 -17.84 16.37
CA PHE A 287 4.17 -17.29 16.87
C PHE A 287 4.00 -16.31 18.04
N TYR A 288 2.80 -15.73 18.20
CA TYR A 288 2.52 -14.69 19.20
C TYR A 288 2.92 -15.04 20.63
N PRO A 289 2.74 -16.28 21.14
CA PRO A 289 3.18 -16.66 22.50
C PRO A 289 4.69 -16.54 22.74
N LYS A 290 5.50 -16.53 21.68
CA LYS A 290 6.95 -16.30 21.76
C LYS A 290 7.30 -14.81 21.83
N VAL A 291 6.36 -13.91 21.48
CA VAL A 291 6.57 -12.46 21.46
C VAL A 291 6.18 -11.82 22.79
N THR A 292 5.09 -12.27 23.40
CA THR A 292 4.64 -11.75 24.70
C THR A 292 3.90 -12.83 25.49
N THR A 293 4.02 -12.77 26.81
CA THR A 293 3.33 -13.68 27.74
C THR A 293 2.31 -12.98 28.62
N SER A 294 2.24 -11.64 28.58
CA SER A 294 1.38 -10.83 29.43
C SER A 294 -0.06 -10.72 28.90
N ARG A 295 -0.32 -11.15 27.68
CA ARG A 295 -1.62 -11.18 27.01
C ARG A 295 -1.63 -12.25 25.92
N ASN A 296 -2.82 -12.65 25.48
CA ASN A 296 -3.01 -13.60 24.39
C ASN A 296 -3.35 -12.88 23.07
N TYR A 297 -3.43 -13.63 21.98
CA TYR A 297 -3.73 -13.09 20.66
C TYR A 297 -5.18 -12.57 20.55
N GLU A 298 -6.12 -13.24 21.25
CA GLU A 298 -7.51 -12.86 21.28
C GLU A 298 -7.73 -11.49 21.93
N ASP A 299 -6.93 -11.10 22.92
CA ASP A 299 -6.96 -9.76 23.51
C ASP A 299 -6.71 -8.66 22.46
N ARG A 300 -5.90 -8.96 21.42
CA ARG A 300 -5.68 -8.07 20.27
C ARG A 300 -6.93 -7.97 19.43
N LEU A 301 -7.52 -9.10 19.06
CA LEU A 301 -8.70 -9.16 18.21
C LEU A 301 -9.92 -8.51 18.89
N ASN A 302 -10.09 -8.72 20.19
CA ASN A 302 -11.18 -8.09 20.97
C ASN A 302 -11.05 -6.55 20.98
N THR A 303 -9.83 -6.02 21.09
CA THR A 303 -9.62 -4.56 21.00
C THR A 303 -9.94 -4.05 19.59
N ILE A 304 -9.53 -4.78 18.54
CA ILE A 304 -9.83 -4.42 17.14
C ILE A 304 -11.34 -4.42 16.91
N ALA A 305 -12.07 -5.40 17.45
CA ALA A 305 -13.54 -5.47 17.37
C ALA A 305 -14.20 -4.28 18.07
N ALA A 306 -13.77 -3.94 19.29
CA ALA A 306 -14.31 -2.78 20.02
C ALA A 306 -14.07 -1.45 19.28
N VAL A 307 -12.90 -1.29 18.65
CA VAL A 307 -12.54 -0.11 17.83
C VAL A 307 -13.45 -0.03 16.61
N ARG A 308 -13.66 -1.16 15.91
CA ARG A 308 -14.52 -1.25 14.73
C ARG A 308 -15.97 -0.93 15.06
N GLU A 309 -16.50 -1.50 16.14
CA GLU A 309 -17.86 -1.27 16.61
C GLU A 309 -18.13 0.20 16.97
N ALA A 310 -17.13 0.90 17.53
CA ALA A 310 -17.19 2.33 17.78
C ALA A 310 -17.14 3.19 16.50
N GLY A 311 -16.96 2.62 15.31
CA GLY A 311 -16.85 3.33 14.05
C GLY A 311 -15.51 4.08 13.88
N ILE A 312 -14.47 3.63 14.56
CA ILE A 312 -13.09 4.15 14.41
C ILE A 312 -12.35 3.28 13.39
N SER A 313 -11.58 3.90 12.50
CA SER A 313 -10.73 3.18 11.54
C SER A 313 -9.68 2.33 12.27
N VAL A 314 -9.52 1.09 11.83
CA VAL A 314 -8.52 0.17 12.39
C VAL A 314 -7.18 0.36 11.68
N CYS A 315 -6.12 0.63 12.46
CA CYS A 315 -4.74 0.56 12.04
C CYS A 315 -4.10 -0.68 12.70
N CYS A 316 -3.89 -1.74 11.94
CA CYS A 316 -3.42 -3.00 12.48
C CYS A 316 -2.50 -3.71 11.50
N GLY A 317 -1.30 -4.05 11.95
CA GLY A 317 -0.28 -4.74 11.19
C GLY A 317 0.64 -5.55 12.09
N GLY A 318 1.89 -5.74 11.65
CA GLY A 318 2.86 -6.53 12.40
C GLY A 318 4.30 -6.11 12.21
N ILE A 319 5.17 -6.92 12.77
CA ILE A 319 6.62 -6.71 12.82
C ILE A 319 7.29 -7.94 12.23
N LEU A 320 8.16 -7.74 11.24
CA LEU A 320 8.99 -8.78 10.65
C LEU A 320 10.37 -8.80 11.35
N GLY A 321 10.93 -9.99 11.50
CA GLY A 321 12.26 -10.18 12.10
C GLY A 321 12.25 -10.47 13.60
N LEU A 322 11.09 -10.83 14.18
CA LEU A 322 10.97 -11.25 15.58
C LEU A 322 11.52 -12.66 15.84
N GLY A 323 12.06 -13.34 14.82
CA GLY A 323 12.49 -14.74 14.83
C GLY A 323 11.43 -15.71 14.29
N GLU A 324 10.39 -15.17 13.65
CA GLU A 324 9.32 -15.89 12.97
C GLU A 324 9.79 -16.42 11.61
N GLU A 325 9.12 -17.43 11.09
CA GLU A 325 9.32 -17.98 9.76
C GLU A 325 8.43 -17.29 8.71
N GLU A 326 8.69 -17.51 7.40
CA GLU A 326 7.87 -16.94 6.30
C GLU A 326 6.39 -17.35 6.38
N LYS A 327 6.11 -18.58 6.82
CA LYS A 327 4.74 -19.05 7.07
C LYS A 327 4.00 -18.23 8.14
N ASP A 328 4.73 -17.75 9.17
CA ASP A 328 4.15 -16.91 10.21
C ASP A 328 3.80 -15.53 9.64
N ARG A 329 4.65 -14.97 8.76
CA ARG A 329 4.38 -13.70 8.07
C ARG A 329 3.16 -13.82 7.16
N ALA A 330 3.05 -14.93 6.40
CA ALA A 330 1.89 -15.23 5.58
C ALA A 330 0.62 -15.41 6.42
N SER A 331 0.69 -16.17 7.54
CA SER A 331 -0.43 -16.36 8.47
C SER A 331 -0.89 -15.05 9.10
N MET A 332 0.01 -14.16 9.51
CA MET A 332 -0.32 -12.82 10.00
C MET A 332 -1.11 -12.01 8.95
N LEU A 333 -0.64 -11.97 7.70
CA LEU A 333 -1.33 -11.25 6.63
C LEU A 333 -2.69 -11.87 6.30
N ARG A 334 -2.80 -13.21 6.35
CA ARG A 334 -4.06 -13.92 6.19
C ARG A 334 -5.07 -13.55 7.28
N VAL A 335 -4.64 -13.48 8.55
CA VAL A 335 -5.53 -13.06 9.65
C VAL A 335 -6.07 -11.67 9.39
N LEU A 336 -5.23 -10.71 9.01
CA LEU A 336 -5.65 -9.34 8.72
C LEU A 336 -6.61 -9.27 7.52
N ALA A 337 -6.34 -10.05 6.46
CA ALA A 337 -7.18 -10.10 5.26
C ALA A 337 -8.51 -10.82 5.48
N ASN A 338 -8.62 -11.65 6.52
CA ASN A 338 -9.84 -12.39 6.86
C ASN A 338 -10.64 -11.77 8.01
N LEU A 339 -10.24 -10.59 8.51
CA LEU A 339 -11.12 -9.83 9.41
C LEU A 339 -12.44 -9.49 8.70
N PRO A 340 -13.55 -9.35 9.44
CA PRO A 340 -14.87 -9.01 8.86
C PRO A 340 -14.83 -7.79 7.91
N GLU A 341 -14.00 -6.82 8.22
CA GLU A 341 -13.61 -5.72 7.33
C GLU A 341 -12.09 -5.59 7.39
N HIS A 342 -11.44 -5.39 6.22
CA HIS A 342 -10.00 -5.15 6.19
C HIS A 342 -9.65 -3.93 7.04
N PRO A 343 -8.49 -3.93 7.75
CA PRO A 343 -8.02 -2.72 8.39
C PRO A 343 -7.85 -1.59 7.37
N GLU A 344 -8.25 -0.38 7.70
CA GLU A 344 -8.06 0.77 6.84
C GLU A 344 -6.57 1.10 6.65
N SER A 345 -5.72 0.74 7.62
CA SER A 345 -4.28 0.89 7.53
C SER A 345 -3.55 -0.33 8.09
N VAL A 346 -2.56 -0.83 7.33
CA VAL A 346 -1.71 -1.97 7.73
C VAL A 346 -0.25 -1.51 7.76
N PRO A 347 0.31 -1.20 8.93
CA PRO A 347 1.74 -0.95 9.07
C PRO A 347 2.54 -2.26 8.97
N ILE A 348 3.51 -2.29 8.07
CA ILE A 348 4.55 -3.32 7.98
C ILE A 348 5.82 -2.73 8.59
N ASN A 349 6.22 -3.29 9.73
CA ASN A 349 7.38 -2.85 10.48
C ASN A 349 8.51 -3.86 10.32
N ALA A 350 9.74 -3.40 10.19
CA ALA A 350 10.91 -4.23 10.46
C ALA A 350 11.29 -4.11 11.95
N LEU A 351 11.75 -5.20 12.54
CA LEU A 351 12.36 -5.16 13.87
C LEU A 351 13.51 -4.14 13.88
N VAL A 352 13.49 -3.26 14.84
CA VAL A 352 14.64 -2.43 15.22
C VAL A 352 15.19 -2.98 16.52
N PRO A 353 16.28 -3.76 16.49
CA PRO A 353 16.87 -4.35 17.71
C PRO A 353 17.29 -3.25 18.68
N VAL A 354 16.79 -3.31 19.91
CA VAL A 354 17.15 -2.34 20.95
C VAL A 354 17.98 -3.05 22.02
N LYS A 355 19.13 -2.48 22.34
CA LYS A 355 20.01 -3.00 23.37
C LYS A 355 19.26 -3.12 24.71
N GLY A 356 19.46 -4.24 25.39
CA GLY A 356 18.81 -4.56 26.66
C GLY A 356 17.42 -5.20 26.51
N THR A 357 16.92 -5.37 25.28
CA THR A 357 15.71 -6.19 25.04
C THR A 357 16.09 -7.64 24.72
N PRO A 358 15.20 -8.63 24.94
CA PRO A 358 15.48 -10.02 24.57
C PRO A 358 15.86 -10.24 23.11
N LEU A 359 15.39 -9.36 22.18
CA LEU A 359 15.66 -9.48 20.75
C LEU A 359 16.81 -8.56 20.26
N GLU A 360 17.64 -8.04 21.15
CA GLU A 360 18.75 -7.11 20.81
C GLU A 360 19.74 -7.65 19.77
N LYS A 361 19.86 -9.00 19.66
CA LYS A 361 20.83 -9.68 18.79
C LYS A 361 20.25 -10.22 17.50
N LEU A 362 18.95 -10.04 17.27
CA LEU A 362 18.34 -10.48 16.02
C LEU A 362 18.68 -9.51 14.88
N GLU A 363 18.92 -10.09 13.70
CA GLU A 363 19.11 -9.30 12.49
C GLU A 363 17.77 -8.81 11.95
N PRO A 364 17.64 -7.54 11.58
CA PRO A 364 16.46 -7.03 10.90
C PRO A 364 16.22 -7.75 9.57
N PRO A 365 14.97 -7.84 9.08
CA PRO A 365 14.69 -8.35 7.76
C PRO A 365 15.33 -7.45 6.68
N SER A 366 15.70 -8.05 5.54
CA SER A 366 16.23 -7.29 4.40
C SER A 366 15.17 -6.35 3.81
N GLY A 367 15.60 -5.30 3.08
CA GLY A 367 14.70 -4.40 2.37
C GLY A 367 13.82 -5.16 1.36
N LEU A 368 14.36 -6.17 0.67
CA LEU A 368 13.59 -7.00 -0.27
C LEU A 368 12.52 -7.86 0.44
N GLU A 369 12.78 -8.29 1.68
CA GLU A 369 11.79 -9.01 2.47
C GLU A 369 10.64 -8.08 2.90
N MET A 370 10.95 -6.84 3.26
CA MET A 370 9.93 -5.82 3.52
C MET A 370 9.08 -5.55 2.28
N VAL A 371 9.70 -5.44 1.11
CA VAL A 371 8.99 -5.28 -0.18
C VAL A 371 8.05 -6.47 -0.43
N ARG A 372 8.51 -7.70 -0.18
CA ARG A 372 7.69 -8.93 -0.32
C ARG A 372 6.44 -8.87 0.54
N ALA A 373 6.59 -8.57 1.83
CA ALA A 373 5.47 -8.48 2.76
C ALA A 373 4.47 -7.37 2.37
N ILE A 374 4.97 -6.20 1.93
CA ILE A 374 4.16 -5.09 1.42
C ILE A 374 3.38 -5.51 0.16
N ALA A 375 4.02 -6.20 -0.77
CA ALA A 375 3.39 -6.69 -1.99
C ALA A 375 2.27 -7.69 -1.71
N VAL A 376 2.51 -8.66 -0.82
CA VAL A 376 1.46 -9.61 -0.39
C VAL A 376 0.33 -8.87 0.31
N ALA A 377 0.63 -7.96 1.27
CA ALA A 377 -0.38 -7.16 1.96
C ALA A 377 -1.27 -6.39 0.96
N ARG A 378 -0.67 -5.78 -0.08
CA ARG A 378 -1.41 -5.06 -1.13
C ARG A 378 -2.33 -5.98 -1.93
N ILE A 379 -1.90 -7.19 -2.26
CA ILE A 379 -2.69 -8.15 -3.04
C ILE A 379 -3.88 -8.66 -2.23
N VAL A 380 -3.65 -9.06 -0.98
CA VAL A 380 -4.71 -9.66 -0.15
C VAL A 380 -5.63 -8.62 0.48
N MET A 381 -5.20 -7.37 0.60
CA MET A 381 -5.99 -6.24 1.11
C MET A 381 -5.92 -5.03 0.15
N PRO A 382 -6.60 -5.10 -1.01
CA PRO A 382 -6.38 -4.19 -2.13
C PRO A 382 -6.71 -2.72 -1.85
N ARG A 383 -7.62 -2.44 -0.91
CA ARG A 383 -8.09 -1.08 -0.59
C ARG A 383 -7.45 -0.48 0.65
N THR A 384 -6.70 -1.26 1.41
CA THR A 384 -6.00 -0.85 2.63
C THR A 384 -4.89 0.15 2.34
N VAL A 385 -4.65 1.10 3.23
CA VAL A 385 -3.42 1.90 3.23
C VAL A 385 -2.30 1.06 3.83
N VAL A 386 -1.35 0.63 3.00
CA VAL A 386 -0.18 -0.14 3.45
C VAL A 386 0.93 0.84 3.84
N ARG A 387 1.37 0.76 5.09
CA ARG A 387 2.41 1.66 5.60
C ARG A 387 3.77 0.97 5.64
N LEU A 388 4.74 1.55 4.94
CA LEU A 388 6.16 1.32 5.21
C LEU A 388 6.51 2.04 6.51
N SER A 389 6.74 1.26 7.58
CA SER A 389 6.72 1.75 8.95
C SER A 389 8.11 1.69 9.60
N ALA A 390 8.24 1.20 10.84
CA ALA A 390 9.52 1.15 11.54
C ALA A 390 10.58 0.33 10.78
N GLY A 391 11.85 0.70 10.97
CA GLY A 391 13.00 0.04 10.37
C GLY A 391 13.37 0.52 8.96
N ARG A 392 12.59 1.42 8.34
CA ARG A 392 12.88 1.90 6.99
C ARG A 392 14.17 2.74 6.90
N ILE A 393 14.67 3.27 7.99
CA ILE A 393 15.97 3.93 8.07
C ILE A 393 17.14 3.00 7.66
N ASN A 394 16.96 1.68 7.78
CA ASN A 394 17.93 0.66 7.38
C ASN A 394 17.73 0.18 5.93
N MET A 395 16.73 0.69 5.21
CA MET A 395 16.46 0.36 3.81
C MET A 395 17.15 1.36 2.90
N SER A 396 17.73 0.87 1.81
CA SER A 396 18.25 1.76 0.76
C SER A 396 17.11 2.57 0.11
N ALA A 397 17.45 3.69 -0.54
CA ALA A 397 16.48 4.45 -1.32
C ALA A 397 15.81 3.59 -2.42
N ALA A 398 16.56 2.67 -3.02
CA ALA A 398 16.04 1.74 -4.02
C ALA A 398 15.02 0.75 -3.42
N ASP A 399 15.28 0.20 -2.22
CA ASP A 399 14.33 -0.67 -1.53
C ASP A 399 13.04 0.08 -1.18
N GLN A 400 13.16 1.32 -0.70
CA GLN A 400 11.99 2.15 -0.39
C GLN A 400 11.19 2.49 -1.65
N ALA A 401 11.86 2.85 -2.76
CA ALA A 401 11.20 3.08 -4.05
C ALA A 401 10.47 1.82 -4.55
N LEU A 402 11.07 0.64 -4.39
CA LEU A 402 10.45 -0.64 -4.73
C LEU A 402 9.25 -0.95 -3.82
N ALA A 403 9.32 -0.57 -2.53
CA ALA A 403 8.21 -0.71 -1.59
C ALA A 403 7.00 0.16 -2.00
N PHE A 404 7.23 1.41 -2.44
CA PHE A 404 6.16 2.27 -2.99
C PHE A 404 5.58 1.70 -4.29
N LEU A 405 6.43 1.18 -5.18
CA LEU A 405 5.98 0.50 -6.39
C LEU A 405 5.12 -0.72 -6.06
N ALA A 406 5.53 -1.53 -5.06
CA ALA A 406 4.79 -2.69 -4.57
C ALA A 406 3.48 -2.34 -3.83
N GLY A 407 3.21 -1.05 -3.61
CA GLY A 407 1.93 -0.58 -3.09
C GLY A 407 1.95 -0.04 -1.67
N ALA A 408 3.11 0.25 -1.07
CA ALA A 408 3.15 1.13 0.09
C ALA A 408 2.63 2.52 -0.30
N ASN A 409 1.75 3.09 0.51
CA ASN A 409 1.17 4.41 0.29
C ASN A 409 0.96 5.20 1.58
N SER A 410 1.74 4.87 2.60
CA SER A 410 1.85 5.65 3.85
C SER A 410 3.24 5.45 4.46
N VAL A 411 3.75 6.47 5.14
CA VAL A 411 4.99 6.46 5.91
C VAL A 411 4.83 7.18 7.23
N PHE A 412 5.72 6.89 8.19
CA PHE A 412 5.98 7.81 9.28
C PHE A 412 7.08 8.79 8.86
N THR A 413 6.81 10.08 9.07
CA THR A 413 7.75 11.18 8.87
C THR A 413 8.20 11.75 10.23
N GLY A 414 9.30 12.51 10.24
CA GLY A 414 9.91 13.08 11.45
C GLY A 414 11.03 12.18 11.99
N ASP A 415 11.89 12.78 12.80
CA ASP A 415 13.21 12.24 13.18
C ASP A 415 13.14 11.02 14.08
N LYS A 416 12.01 10.79 14.72
CA LYS A 416 11.85 9.76 15.74
C LYS A 416 10.47 9.11 15.68
N LEU A 417 10.45 7.78 15.85
CA LEU A 417 9.25 7.03 16.22
C LEU A 417 9.07 7.06 17.76
N LEU A 418 8.46 6.06 18.38
CA LEU A 418 8.25 6.06 19.83
C LEU A 418 9.58 6.20 20.62
N THR A 419 10.50 5.30 20.38
CA THR A 419 11.80 5.23 21.08
C THR A 419 13.00 5.03 20.14
N THR A 420 12.75 4.85 18.85
CA THR A 420 13.76 4.55 17.82
C THR A 420 13.88 5.69 16.82
N PRO A 421 15.04 5.89 16.21
CA PRO A 421 15.22 6.89 15.16
C PRO A 421 14.37 6.54 13.92
N ASN A 422 14.12 7.55 13.11
CA ASN A 422 13.43 7.45 11.82
C ASN A 422 14.18 8.32 10.80
N ASN A 423 13.79 8.28 9.52
CA ASN A 423 14.34 9.15 8.50
C ASN A 423 14.03 10.61 8.85
N GLU A 424 15.00 11.49 8.61
CA GLU A 424 14.79 12.93 8.77
C GLU A 424 13.77 13.45 7.74
N SER A 425 13.04 14.51 8.11
CA SER A 425 12.00 15.09 7.24
C SER A 425 12.54 15.55 5.89
N ASN A 426 13.78 16.02 5.85
CA ASN A 426 14.44 16.48 4.63
C ASN A 426 14.76 15.32 3.66
N GLU A 427 15.12 14.14 4.18
CA GLU A 427 15.36 12.94 3.38
C GLU A 427 14.08 12.44 2.73
N ASP A 428 12.98 12.45 3.46
CA ASP A 428 11.68 12.07 2.93
C ASP A 428 11.21 13.02 1.84
N SER A 429 11.34 14.33 2.05
CA SER A 429 10.96 15.34 1.05
C SER A 429 11.76 15.18 -0.24
N LYS A 430 13.07 14.96 -0.14
CA LYS A 430 13.95 14.73 -1.27
C LYS A 430 13.57 13.46 -2.03
N MET A 431 13.36 12.35 -1.32
CA MET A 431 12.93 11.09 -1.93
C MET A 431 11.57 11.22 -2.63
N PHE A 432 10.62 11.93 -2.04
CA PHE A 432 9.30 12.15 -2.65
C PHE A 432 9.40 12.98 -3.93
N GLU A 433 10.25 14.00 -3.96
CA GLU A 433 10.52 14.79 -5.16
C GLU A 433 11.14 13.92 -6.28
N GLU A 434 12.19 13.15 -5.95
CA GLU A 434 12.86 12.24 -6.89
C GLU A 434 11.92 11.17 -7.45
N LEU A 435 10.99 10.64 -6.65
CA LEU A 435 10.04 9.60 -7.06
C LEU A 435 8.72 10.17 -7.63
N GLY A 436 8.52 11.49 -7.62
CA GLY A 436 7.29 12.14 -8.05
C GLY A 436 6.09 11.81 -7.15
N LEU A 437 6.35 11.56 -5.86
CA LEU A 437 5.32 11.29 -4.87
C LEU A 437 4.79 12.60 -4.27
N VAL A 438 3.52 12.60 -3.85
CA VAL A 438 2.86 13.74 -3.23
C VAL A 438 2.16 13.32 -1.94
N GLY A 439 2.07 14.25 -0.99
CA GLY A 439 1.34 14.03 0.25
C GLY A 439 -0.15 13.80 -0.01
N ARG A 440 -0.73 12.77 0.60
CA ARG A 440 -2.17 12.53 0.58
C ARG A 440 -2.86 13.53 1.51
N PRO A 441 -3.93 14.24 1.10
CA PRO A 441 -4.68 15.11 1.99
C PRO A 441 -5.29 14.37 3.19
N ALA A 442 -5.53 15.09 4.29
CA ALA A 442 -6.26 14.56 5.45
C ALA A 442 -7.73 14.30 5.09
N PHE A 443 -8.36 13.37 5.81
CA PHE A 443 -9.79 13.03 5.71
C PHE A 443 -10.27 12.57 4.32
N VAL A 444 -9.37 12.16 3.45
CA VAL A 444 -9.78 11.49 2.20
C VAL A 444 -10.37 10.13 2.55
N PRO A 445 -11.62 9.82 2.13
CA PRO A 445 -12.23 8.53 2.43
C PRO A 445 -11.39 7.36 1.92
N TYR A 446 -11.30 6.31 2.71
CA TYR A 446 -10.80 5.02 2.24
C TYR A 446 -11.83 4.43 1.27
N MET A 447 -11.36 3.80 0.20
CA MET A 447 -12.24 3.12 -0.75
C MET A 447 -12.85 1.89 -0.05
N SER A 448 -13.93 2.07 0.71
CA SER A 448 -14.64 0.99 1.37
C SER A 448 -15.35 0.10 0.36
N GLY A 449 -15.25 -1.20 0.52
CA GLY A 449 -15.84 -2.20 -0.38
C GLY A 449 -17.29 -2.57 -0.07
N GLY A 450 -18.06 -1.68 0.51
CA GLY A 450 -19.48 -1.85 0.73
C GLY A 450 -20.21 -0.59 0.33
N ALA A 451 -21.26 -0.70 -0.47
CA ALA A 451 -22.17 0.38 -0.74
C ALA A 451 -22.86 0.80 0.56
N SER A 452 -22.28 1.69 1.34
CA SER A 452 -23.07 2.54 2.21
C SER A 452 -23.34 3.83 1.44
N SER A 453 -24.53 3.92 0.91
CA SER A 453 -25.13 5.10 0.28
C SER A 453 -25.41 6.21 1.30
N ASP A 454 -24.60 6.31 2.35
CA ASP A 454 -24.72 7.34 3.36
C ASP A 454 -23.41 8.13 3.42
N GLY A 455 -23.41 9.28 2.72
CA GLY A 455 -22.31 10.25 2.68
C GLY A 455 -22.05 10.97 4.00
N SER A 456 -22.60 10.51 5.13
CA SER A 456 -22.56 11.23 6.41
C SER A 456 -21.44 10.82 7.35
N LYS A 457 -20.52 9.90 6.98
CA LYS A 457 -19.52 9.39 7.95
C LYS A 457 -18.29 10.22 8.17
N TRP A 458 -17.94 11.23 7.33
CA TRP A 458 -16.64 11.90 7.45
C TRP A 458 -16.61 13.39 7.14
N GLY A 459 -17.69 14.12 7.15
CA GLY A 459 -17.62 15.51 6.72
C GLY A 459 -18.76 16.44 7.10
N GLU A 460 -19.30 16.36 8.31
CA GLU A 460 -20.08 17.47 8.89
C GLU A 460 -20.15 17.29 10.42
N ASN A 461 -19.25 18.01 11.10
CA ASN A 461 -19.49 18.77 12.32
C ASN A 461 -18.23 19.54 12.67
#